data_bf269317dde7d829712fb1b064f55b24
#
_entry.id   bf269317dde7d829712fb1b064f55b24
#
_cell.length_a   1.000
_cell.length_b   1.000
_cell.length_c   1.000
_cell.angle_alpha   90.00
_cell.angle_beta   90.00
_cell.angle_gamma   90.00
#
_symmetry.space_group_name_H-M   'P 1'
#
loop_
_entity.id
_entity.type
_entity.pdbx_description
1 polymer ?
#
loop_
_entity_poly.entity_id
_entity_poly.type
_entity_poly.pdbx_seq_one_letter_code
_entity_poly.pdbx_strand_id
1 'polypeptide(L)'
;MKSVYTTGEVAKICKISQQTVIRCFDSGRLKGFRVPGSRFRRIPRERLIEFMKANEIPLNQLDSGKKRVLVVDDDPAIIDMFVELLEHDGRFEVETASTGYEAGILTHQCRPDVLILDYKLPDVNGNVVCRTIRANPVFQHMKIILISGVADPDEVQELLAAGADDFIRKPFKIDAVIERMLELLAL
;
A
#
# COMPACT_ATOMS: atom_id res chain seq x y z
N MET A 1 -10.93 4.21 -6.75
CA MET A 1 -10.30 3.07 -7.48
C MET A 1 -10.71 3.12 -8.95
N LYS A 2 -9.77 3.03 -9.89
CA LYS A 2 -10.06 3.12 -11.33
C LYS A 2 -10.82 1.90 -11.82
N SER A 3 -11.98 2.09 -12.44
CA SER A 3 -12.87 1.01 -12.90
C SER A 3 -12.64 0.57 -14.35
N VAL A 4 -12.02 1.42 -15.19
CA VAL A 4 -11.83 1.16 -16.62
C VAL A 4 -10.47 1.67 -17.08
N TYR A 5 -9.77 0.86 -17.88
CA TYR A 5 -8.42 1.11 -18.38
C TYR A 5 -8.39 1.25 -19.91
N THR A 6 -7.42 2.02 -20.40
CA THR A 6 -7.07 2.07 -21.84
C THR A 6 -6.08 0.96 -22.18
N THR A 7 -5.91 0.67 -23.47
CA THR A 7 -4.88 -0.29 -23.92
C THR A 7 -3.46 0.13 -23.56
N GLY A 8 -3.17 1.43 -23.52
CA GLY A 8 -1.86 1.93 -23.12
C GLY A 8 -1.57 1.73 -21.61
N GLU A 9 -2.58 1.92 -20.76
CA GLU A 9 -2.46 1.65 -19.32
C GLU A 9 -2.31 0.17 -19.03
N VAL A 10 -3.10 -0.68 -19.70
CA VAL A 10 -2.95 -2.14 -19.59
C VAL A 10 -1.55 -2.58 -20.03
N ALA A 11 -1.00 -1.99 -21.10
CA ALA A 11 0.35 -2.28 -21.55
C ALA A 11 1.41 -1.98 -20.48
N LYS A 12 1.29 -0.83 -19.79
CA LYS A 12 2.16 -0.45 -18.69
C LYS A 12 2.00 -1.39 -17.48
N ILE A 13 0.76 -1.65 -17.07
CA ILE A 13 0.43 -2.53 -15.93
C ILE A 13 0.97 -3.94 -16.17
N CYS A 14 0.72 -4.52 -17.33
CA CYS A 14 1.13 -5.89 -17.66
C CYS A 14 2.58 -5.99 -18.15
N LYS A 15 3.31 -4.86 -18.29
CA LYS A 15 4.68 -4.79 -18.86
C LYS A 15 4.81 -5.47 -20.23
N ILE A 16 3.81 -5.30 -21.07
CA ILE A 16 3.77 -5.78 -22.46
C ILE A 16 3.54 -4.63 -23.45
N SER A 17 3.79 -4.87 -24.73
CA SER A 17 3.56 -3.83 -25.75
C SER A 17 2.06 -3.52 -25.91
N GLN A 18 1.73 -2.26 -26.24
CA GLN A 18 0.34 -1.88 -26.52
C GLN A 18 -0.24 -2.66 -27.67
N GLN A 19 0.56 -3.03 -28.66
CA GLN A 19 0.13 -3.90 -29.75
C GLN A 19 -0.26 -5.30 -29.29
N THR A 20 0.45 -5.87 -28.32
CA THR A 20 0.09 -7.14 -27.70
C THR A 20 -1.24 -7.06 -26.99
N VAL A 21 -1.48 -5.96 -26.22
CA VAL A 21 -2.79 -5.71 -25.59
C VAL A 21 -3.91 -5.65 -26.62
N ILE A 22 -3.70 -4.92 -27.73
CA ILE A 22 -4.67 -4.79 -28.82
C ILE A 22 -4.98 -6.17 -29.43
N ARG A 23 -3.97 -7.00 -29.70
CA ARG A 23 -4.17 -8.37 -30.21
C ARG A 23 -4.95 -9.24 -29.22
N CYS A 24 -4.65 -9.15 -27.93
CA CYS A 24 -5.38 -9.88 -26.89
C CYS A 24 -6.84 -9.45 -26.81
N PHE A 25 -7.10 -8.15 -26.95
CA PHE A 25 -8.47 -7.63 -27.01
C PHE A 25 -9.21 -8.09 -28.25
N ASP A 26 -8.62 -7.93 -29.42
CA ASP A 26 -9.26 -8.27 -30.72
C ASP A 26 -9.45 -9.80 -30.89
N SER A 27 -8.62 -10.62 -30.27
CA SER A 27 -8.79 -12.09 -30.20
C SER A 27 -9.76 -12.57 -29.11
N GLY A 28 -10.34 -11.66 -28.30
CA GLY A 28 -11.26 -12.00 -27.20
C GLY A 28 -10.59 -12.53 -25.93
N ARG A 29 -9.26 -12.70 -25.90
CA ARG A 29 -8.51 -13.13 -24.69
C ARG A 29 -8.56 -12.09 -23.59
N LEU A 30 -8.55 -10.78 -23.93
CA LEU A 30 -8.76 -9.68 -23.02
C LEU A 30 -10.13 -9.06 -23.30
N LYS A 31 -11.10 -9.32 -22.43
CA LYS A 31 -12.46 -8.82 -22.58
C LYS A 31 -12.57 -7.34 -22.25
N GLY A 32 -13.44 -6.65 -22.98
CA GLY A 32 -13.72 -5.23 -22.78
C GLY A 32 -14.72 -4.74 -23.82
N PHE A 33 -14.85 -3.42 -23.97
CA PHE A 33 -15.76 -2.80 -24.93
C PHE A 33 -15.05 -1.72 -25.74
N ARG A 34 -15.64 -1.38 -26.89
CA ARG A 34 -15.23 -0.22 -27.68
C ARG A 34 -16.16 0.94 -27.38
N VAL A 35 -15.59 2.13 -27.28
CA VAL A 35 -16.42 3.34 -27.15
C VAL A 35 -17.23 3.49 -28.44
N PRO A 36 -18.57 3.61 -28.35
CA PRO A 36 -19.40 3.77 -29.54
C PRO A 36 -18.91 4.90 -30.45
N GLY A 37 -18.85 4.67 -31.77
CA GLY A 37 -18.36 5.64 -32.75
C GLY A 37 -16.85 5.88 -32.76
N SER A 38 -16.06 5.11 -32.00
CA SER A 38 -14.61 5.30 -31.92
C SER A 38 -13.83 3.99 -32.04
N ARG A 39 -12.50 4.11 -32.28
CA ARG A 39 -11.55 2.99 -32.26
C ARG A 39 -11.01 2.69 -30.85
N PHE A 40 -11.40 3.47 -29.85
CA PHE A 40 -10.87 3.36 -28.50
C PHE A 40 -11.43 2.13 -27.77
N ARG A 41 -10.53 1.29 -27.31
CA ARG A 41 -10.80 0.11 -26.48
C ARG A 41 -10.79 0.50 -25.02
N ARG A 42 -11.70 -0.07 -24.25
CA ARG A 42 -11.82 0.12 -22.79
C ARG A 42 -11.90 -1.25 -22.13
N ILE A 43 -11.09 -1.43 -21.12
CA ILE A 43 -10.95 -2.68 -20.38
C ILE A 43 -11.45 -2.45 -18.97
N PRO A 44 -12.59 -3.04 -18.56
CA PRO A 44 -13.06 -3.01 -17.18
C PRO A 44 -12.04 -3.67 -16.25
N ARG A 45 -11.90 -3.13 -15.03
CA ARG A 45 -10.94 -3.62 -14.02
C ARG A 45 -11.07 -5.13 -13.79
N GLU A 46 -12.29 -5.62 -13.66
CA GLU A 46 -12.56 -7.04 -13.44
C GLU A 46 -12.01 -7.91 -14.58
N ARG A 47 -12.18 -7.48 -15.83
CA ARG A 47 -11.68 -8.19 -17.01
C ARG A 47 -10.15 -8.15 -17.13
N LEU A 48 -9.56 -7.06 -16.65
CA LEU A 48 -8.10 -6.97 -16.56
C LEU A 48 -7.57 -7.92 -15.49
N ILE A 49 -8.23 -8.02 -14.31
CA ILE A 49 -7.88 -8.97 -13.26
C ILE A 49 -7.97 -10.41 -13.76
N GLU A 50 -9.06 -10.78 -14.46
CA GLU A 50 -9.21 -12.12 -15.05
C GLU A 50 -8.06 -12.44 -16.03
N PHE A 51 -7.73 -11.48 -16.89
CA PHE A 51 -6.64 -11.63 -17.86
C PHE A 51 -5.29 -11.76 -17.17
N MET A 52 -5.00 -10.95 -16.16
CA MET A 52 -3.74 -11.00 -15.42
C MET A 52 -3.59 -12.35 -14.70
N LYS A 53 -4.64 -12.83 -14.02
CA LYS A 53 -4.64 -14.15 -13.37
C LYS A 53 -4.40 -15.28 -14.38
N ALA A 54 -5.08 -15.25 -15.53
CA ALA A 54 -4.94 -16.27 -16.57
C ALA A 54 -3.56 -16.30 -17.24
N ASN A 55 -2.77 -15.22 -17.11
CA ASN A 55 -1.42 -15.12 -17.68
C ASN A 55 -0.33 -15.01 -16.59
N GLU A 56 -0.66 -15.33 -15.33
CA GLU A 56 0.26 -15.31 -14.17
C GLU A 56 0.94 -13.94 -13.94
N ILE A 57 0.26 -12.84 -14.36
CA ILE A 57 0.73 -11.47 -14.16
C ILE A 57 0.35 -11.03 -12.74
N PRO A 58 1.31 -10.59 -11.91
CA PRO A 58 1.05 -10.18 -10.54
C PRO A 58 0.04 -9.02 -10.44
N LEU A 59 -0.97 -9.15 -9.59
CA LEU A 59 -2.05 -8.16 -9.44
C LEU A 59 -1.61 -6.87 -8.75
N ASN A 60 -0.50 -6.87 -8.02
CA ASN A 60 0.08 -5.67 -7.41
C ASN A 60 0.42 -4.57 -8.44
N GLN A 61 0.54 -4.92 -9.72
CA GLN A 61 0.74 -3.97 -10.82
C GLN A 61 -0.56 -3.29 -11.28
N LEU A 62 -1.71 -3.76 -10.82
CA LEU A 62 -3.02 -3.22 -11.19
C LEU A 62 -3.42 -1.99 -10.36
N ASP A 63 -2.83 -1.83 -9.21
CA ASP A 63 -3.01 -0.67 -8.37
C ASP A 63 -2.36 0.55 -9.02
N SER A 64 -2.77 1.73 -8.66
CA SER A 64 -2.48 3.03 -9.29
C SER A 64 -0.99 3.36 -9.55
N GLY A 65 -0.10 2.44 -9.33
CA GLY A 65 1.35 2.66 -9.25
C GLY A 65 1.76 3.39 -7.96
N LYS A 66 0.79 3.83 -7.20
CA LYS A 66 1.01 4.42 -5.89
C LYS A 66 1.23 3.34 -4.84
N LYS A 67 2.12 3.61 -3.92
CA LYS A 67 2.33 2.78 -2.73
C LYS A 67 1.25 3.09 -1.70
N ARG A 68 0.71 2.06 -1.09
CA ARG A 68 -0.30 2.20 -0.04
C ARG A 68 0.36 2.30 1.31
N VAL A 69 0.01 3.35 2.04
CA VAL A 69 0.51 3.63 3.37
C VAL A 69 -0.69 3.62 4.33
N LEU A 70 -0.58 2.84 5.40
CA LEU A 70 -1.52 2.90 6.51
C LEU A 70 -0.83 3.61 7.67
N VAL A 71 -1.40 4.73 8.09
CA VAL A 71 -0.92 5.50 9.25
C VAL A 71 -1.83 5.22 10.45
N VAL A 72 -1.24 4.83 11.57
CA VAL A 72 -1.97 4.47 12.79
C VAL A 72 -1.39 5.26 13.96
N ASP A 73 -2.14 6.23 14.42
CA ASP A 73 -1.82 7.07 15.59
C ASP A 73 -3.14 7.57 16.20
N ASP A 74 -3.23 7.70 17.51
CA ASP A 74 -4.43 8.23 18.18
C ASP A 74 -4.46 9.77 18.23
N ASP A 75 -3.35 10.41 17.88
CA ASP A 75 -3.28 11.86 17.73
C ASP A 75 -3.70 12.31 16.32
N PRO A 76 -4.85 12.96 16.15
CA PRO A 76 -5.32 13.43 14.85
C PRO A 76 -4.35 14.42 14.19
N ALA A 77 -3.57 15.19 14.96
CA ALA A 77 -2.61 16.11 14.39
C ALA A 77 -1.44 15.39 13.72
N ILE A 78 -1.04 14.25 14.24
CA ILE A 78 -0.03 13.38 13.62
C ILE A 78 -0.59 12.76 12.33
N ILE A 79 -1.84 12.26 12.37
CA ILE A 79 -2.51 11.70 11.18
C ILE A 79 -2.62 12.76 10.08
N ASP A 80 -3.15 13.95 10.37
CA ASP A 80 -3.33 15.02 9.39
C ASP A 80 -2.01 15.42 8.73
N MET A 81 -0.95 15.50 9.51
CA MET A 81 0.40 15.83 9.03
C MET A 81 0.93 14.77 8.05
N PHE A 82 0.74 13.49 8.32
CA PHE A 82 1.14 12.42 7.40
C PHE A 82 0.30 12.41 6.12
N VAL A 83 -1.02 12.59 6.26
CA VAL A 83 -1.94 12.62 5.11
C VAL A 83 -1.56 13.75 4.17
N GLU A 84 -1.40 14.99 4.69
CA GLU A 84 -1.06 16.17 3.88
C GLU A 84 0.22 15.95 3.07
N LEU A 85 1.28 15.47 3.71
CA LEU A 85 2.57 15.29 3.06
C LEU A 85 2.60 14.14 2.06
N LEU A 86 2.04 12.99 2.43
CA LEU A 86 2.04 11.82 1.57
C LEU A 86 1.12 11.98 0.35
N GLU A 87 -0.02 12.65 0.51
CA GLU A 87 -0.91 12.96 -0.60
C GLU A 87 -0.29 13.99 -1.57
N HIS A 88 0.40 15.00 -1.02
CA HIS A 88 1.09 16.02 -1.81
C HIS A 88 2.22 15.42 -2.66
N ASP A 89 2.92 14.41 -2.16
CA ASP A 89 3.95 13.66 -2.90
C ASP A 89 3.40 12.97 -4.15
N GLY A 90 2.14 12.58 -4.14
CA GLY A 90 1.45 11.95 -5.27
C GLY A 90 1.84 10.50 -5.55
N ARG A 91 2.91 9.96 -4.95
CA ARG A 91 3.36 8.56 -5.09
C ARG A 91 2.59 7.61 -4.17
N PHE A 92 1.86 8.14 -3.19
CA PHE A 92 1.23 7.37 -2.12
C PHE A 92 -0.30 7.44 -2.17
N GLU A 93 -0.93 6.40 -1.67
CA GLU A 93 -2.36 6.32 -1.34
C GLU A 93 -2.41 6.04 0.16
N VAL A 94 -3.04 6.94 0.92
CA VAL A 94 -2.98 6.92 2.39
C VAL A 94 -4.32 6.47 2.95
N GLU A 95 -4.26 5.55 3.91
CA GLU A 95 -5.37 5.17 4.77
C GLU A 95 -4.96 5.43 6.21
N THR A 96 -5.91 5.71 7.09
CA THR A 96 -5.63 6.06 8.48
C THR A 96 -6.47 5.27 9.45
N ALA A 97 -5.92 5.01 10.63
CA ALA A 97 -6.62 4.41 11.76
C ALA A 97 -6.20 5.09 13.07
N SER A 98 -7.08 5.08 14.05
CA SER A 98 -6.82 5.65 15.38
C SER A 98 -6.68 4.59 16.48
N THR A 99 -6.89 3.32 16.14
CA THR A 99 -6.84 2.19 17.07
C THR A 99 -6.15 0.98 16.45
N GLY A 100 -5.60 0.10 17.28
CA GLY A 100 -5.03 -1.16 16.82
C GLY A 100 -6.08 -2.09 16.19
N TYR A 101 -7.32 -2.05 16.64
CA TYR A 101 -8.42 -2.79 16.04
C TYR A 101 -8.71 -2.34 14.61
N GLU A 102 -8.85 -1.03 14.39
CA GLU A 102 -9.04 -0.46 13.05
C GLU A 102 -7.83 -0.77 12.14
N ALA A 103 -6.62 -0.65 12.68
CA ALA A 103 -5.40 -1.00 11.96
C ALA A 103 -5.42 -2.44 11.44
N GLY A 104 -5.89 -3.38 12.26
CA GLY A 104 -6.04 -4.78 11.87
C GLY A 104 -7.04 -4.95 10.71
N ILE A 105 -8.20 -4.30 10.78
CA ILE A 105 -9.23 -4.34 9.72
C ILE A 105 -8.68 -3.75 8.41
N LEU A 106 -8.13 -2.53 8.47
CA LEU A 106 -7.63 -1.82 7.30
C LEU A 106 -6.42 -2.53 6.67
N THR A 107 -5.54 -3.13 7.47
CA THR A 107 -4.44 -3.95 6.94
C THR A 107 -4.95 -5.07 6.03
N HIS A 108 -6.04 -5.74 6.42
CA HIS A 108 -6.66 -6.77 5.59
C HIS A 108 -7.35 -6.23 4.34
N GLN A 109 -8.00 -5.06 4.44
CA GLN A 109 -8.77 -4.46 3.35
C GLN A 109 -7.89 -3.81 2.29
N CYS A 110 -6.98 -2.93 2.70
CA CYS A 110 -6.16 -2.13 1.79
C CYS A 110 -4.81 -2.79 1.44
N ARG A 111 -4.32 -3.76 2.24
CA ARG A 111 -3.02 -4.43 2.07
C ARG A 111 -1.91 -3.41 1.83
N PRO A 112 -1.55 -2.61 2.82
CA PRO A 112 -0.58 -1.55 2.66
C PRO A 112 0.80 -2.09 2.32
N ASP A 113 1.59 -1.31 1.58
CA ASP A 113 3.01 -1.59 1.36
C ASP A 113 3.82 -1.21 2.60
N VAL A 114 3.37 -0.17 3.33
CA VAL A 114 3.96 0.32 4.58
C VAL A 114 2.87 0.58 5.62
N LEU A 115 3.16 0.20 6.85
CA LEU A 115 2.42 0.56 8.06
C LEU A 115 3.30 1.48 8.90
N ILE A 116 2.85 2.70 9.14
CA ILE A 116 3.41 3.62 10.14
C ILE A 116 2.54 3.47 11.38
N LEU A 117 3.11 3.04 12.48
CA LEU A 117 2.36 2.57 13.64
C LEU A 117 2.87 3.23 14.91
N ASP A 118 2.00 3.99 15.58
CA ASP A 118 2.32 4.43 16.94
C ASP A 118 2.37 3.23 17.89
N TYR A 119 3.31 3.28 18.80
CA TYR A 119 3.44 2.25 19.80
C TYR A 119 2.31 2.28 20.83
N LYS A 120 1.89 3.50 21.23
CA LYS A 120 0.94 3.68 22.31
C LYS A 120 -0.44 4.03 21.80
N LEU A 121 -1.23 3.02 21.46
CA LEU A 121 -2.62 3.17 21.05
C LEU A 121 -3.58 3.00 22.23
N PRO A 122 -4.81 3.53 22.14
CA PRO A 122 -5.76 3.52 23.26
C PRO A 122 -6.27 2.11 23.65
N ASP A 123 -6.27 1.17 22.72
CA ASP A 123 -6.81 -0.19 22.88
C ASP A 123 -5.72 -1.25 23.02
N VAL A 124 -4.59 -1.11 22.34
CA VAL A 124 -3.52 -2.10 22.34
C VAL A 124 -2.17 -1.47 21.97
N ASN A 125 -1.08 -1.97 22.52
CA ASN A 125 0.25 -1.49 22.15
C ASN A 125 0.66 -1.94 20.74
N GLY A 126 1.40 -1.09 20.03
CA GLY A 126 1.85 -1.33 18.66
C GLY A 126 2.69 -2.60 18.47
N ASN A 127 3.42 -3.05 19.48
CA ASN A 127 4.15 -4.33 19.43
C ASN A 127 3.21 -5.53 19.28
N VAL A 128 2.01 -5.49 19.88
CA VAL A 128 1.00 -6.55 19.76
C VAL A 128 0.41 -6.54 18.34
N VAL A 129 0.09 -5.35 17.83
CA VAL A 129 -0.37 -5.17 16.44
C VAL A 129 0.68 -5.73 15.48
N CYS A 130 1.94 -5.36 15.67
CA CYS A 130 3.06 -5.81 14.85
C CYS A 130 3.19 -7.35 14.83
N ARG A 131 3.21 -8.00 16.00
CA ARG A 131 3.26 -9.47 16.12
C ARG A 131 2.07 -10.14 15.42
N THR A 132 0.87 -9.59 15.61
CA THR A 132 -0.36 -10.13 15.00
C THR A 132 -0.28 -10.07 13.48
N ILE A 133 0.18 -8.97 12.91
CA ILE A 133 0.37 -8.80 11.48
C ILE A 133 1.44 -9.76 10.95
N ARG A 134 2.59 -9.87 11.62
CA ARG A 134 3.69 -10.77 11.21
C ARG A 134 3.35 -12.25 11.31
N ALA A 135 2.43 -12.61 12.18
CA ALA A 135 1.92 -14.00 12.26
C ALA A 135 1.17 -14.42 10.99
N ASN A 136 0.71 -13.48 10.17
CA ASN A 136 0.02 -13.78 8.93
C ASN A 136 0.99 -13.72 7.73
N PRO A 137 1.23 -14.86 7.02
CA PRO A 137 2.16 -14.92 5.88
C PRO A 137 1.83 -13.94 4.75
N VAL A 138 0.57 -13.52 4.62
CA VAL A 138 0.11 -12.57 3.58
C VAL A 138 0.79 -11.21 3.73
N PHE A 139 1.18 -10.82 4.95
CA PHE A 139 1.74 -9.51 5.26
C PHE A 139 3.26 -9.51 5.50
N GLN A 140 3.96 -10.60 5.22
CA GLN A 140 5.42 -10.71 5.44
C GLN A 140 6.23 -9.68 4.67
N HIS A 141 5.73 -9.23 3.51
CA HIS A 141 6.42 -8.23 2.67
C HIS A 141 6.07 -6.78 3.01
N MET A 142 5.05 -6.56 3.85
CA MET A 142 4.66 -5.23 4.29
C MET A 142 5.73 -4.66 5.22
N LYS A 143 6.14 -3.41 5.00
CA LYS A 143 7.08 -2.73 5.88
C LYS A 143 6.36 -2.15 7.08
N ILE A 144 6.94 -2.24 8.25
CA ILE A 144 6.38 -1.70 9.50
C ILE A 144 7.41 -0.77 10.12
N ILE A 145 7.04 0.50 10.27
CA ILE A 145 7.80 1.52 11.00
C ILE A 145 7.04 1.79 12.29
N LEU A 146 7.64 1.47 13.42
CA LEU A 146 7.11 1.83 14.74
C LEU A 146 7.56 3.23 15.11
N ILE A 147 6.63 4.01 15.63
CA ILE A 147 6.90 5.35 16.17
C ILE A 147 6.61 5.34 17.68
N SER A 148 7.52 5.83 18.49
CA SER A 148 7.32 5.83 19.96
C SER A 148 8.12 6.90 20.67
N GLY A 149 7.60 7.35 21.82
CA GLY A 149 8.34 8.17 22.79
C GLY A 149 9.30 7.37 23.68
N VAL A 150 9.34 6.05 23.54
CA VAL A 150 10.23 5.17 24.31
C VAL A 150 11.68 5.51 24.04
N ALA A 151 12.48 5.53 25.10
CA ALA A 151 13.89 5.94 25.06
C ALA A 151 14.85 4.81 25.45
N ASP A 152 14.33 3.72 26.05
CA ASP A 152 15.14 2.63 26.54
C ASP A 152 15.60 1.73 25.39
N PRO A 153 16.91 1.46 25.22
CA PRO A 153 17.43 0.58 24.19
C PRO A 153 16.86 -0.85 24.25
N ASP A 154 16.59 -1.36 25.45
CA ASP A 154 16.05 -2.72 25.61
C ASP A 154 14.60 -2.79 25.11
N GLU A 155 13.78 -1.78 25.38
CA GLU A 155 12.42 -1.68 24.86
C GLU A 155 12.42 -1.55 23.32
N VAL A 156 13.35 -0.77 22.74
CA VAL A 156 13.51 -0.67 21.28
C VAL A 156 13.85 -2.03 20.66
N GLN A 157 14.73 -2.80 21.30
CA GLN A 157 15.06 -4.16 20.85
C GLN A 157 13.82 -5.08 20.88
N GLU A 158 12.99 -4.98 21.92
CA GLU A 158 11.74 -5.73 21.99
C GLU A 158 10.75 -5.36 20.88
N LEU A 159 10.68 -4.07 20.51
CA LEU A 159 9.83 -3.58 19.43
C LEU A 159 10.29 -4.11 18.07
N LEU A 160 11.58 -4.11 17.80
CA LEU A 160 12.13 -4.71 16.59
C LEU A 160 11.95 -6.22 16.57
N ALA A 161 12.13 -6.89 17.71
CA ALA A 161 11.87 -8.32 17.85
C ALA A 161 10.39 -8.69 17.67
N ALA A 162 9.46 -7.73 17.86
CA ALA A 162 8.04 -7.91 17.52
C ALA A 162 7.78 -7.97 16.01
N GLY A 163 8.80 -7.69 15.18
CA GLY A 163 8.76 -7.79 13.73
C GLY A 163 8.63 -6.45 13.00
N ALA A 164 8.92 -5.32 13.66
CA ALA A 164 9.07 -4.05 12.97
C ALA A 164 10.33 -4.06 12.08
N ASP A 165 10.26 -3.41 10.92
CA ASP A 165 11.43 -3.22 10.04
C ASP A 165 12.28 -2.03 10.50
N ASP A 166 11.64 -1.07 11.17
CA ASP A 166 12.33 0.11 11.70
C ASP A 166 11.61 0.72 12.90
N PHE A 167 12.33 1.61 13.60
CA PHE A 167 11.85 2.33 14.77
C PHE A 167 12.26 3.80 14.69
N ILE A 168 11.30 4.70 14.95
CA ILE A 168 11.52 6.15 14.97
C ILE A 168 11.07 6.71 16.32
N ARG A 169 11.96 7.44 16.97
CA ARG A 169 11.69 8.04 18.27
C ARG A 169 10.95 9.37 18.16
N LYS A 170 9.90 9.57 18.96
CA LYS A 170 9.26 10.89 19.18
C LYS A 170 10.16 11.74 20.11
N PRO A 171 10.37 13.06 19.86
CA PRO A 171 9.86 13.79 18.70
C PRO A 171 10.67 13.54 17.44
N PHE A 172 10.00 13.49 16.29
CA PHE A 172 10.61 13.25 14.98
C PHE A 172 10.33 14.38 14.00
N LYS A 173 11.13 14.47 12.95
CA LYS A 173 10.84 15.26 11.78
C LYS A 173 10.13 14.36 10.77
N ILE A 174 9.01 14.81 10.22
CA ILE A 174 8.23 13.97 9.31
C ILE A 174 9.00 13.59 8.05
N ASP A 175 9.84 14.50 7.53
CA ASP A 175 10.71 14.23 6.38
C ASP A 175 11.62 13.03 6.63
N ALA A 176 12.15 12.88 7.85
CA ALA A 176 12.98 11.73 8.22
C ALA A 176 12.19 10.41 8.20
N VAL A 177 10.91 10.44 8.59
CA VAL A 177 10.04 9.25 8.51
C VAL A 177 9.77 8.89 7.04
N ILE A 178 9.52 9.89 6.20
CA ILE A 178 9.30 9.69 4.76
C ILE A 178 10.55 9.15 4.08
N GLU A 179 11.73 9.71 4.36
CA GLU A 179 13.00 9.19 3.83
C GLU A 179 13.19 7.73 4.20
N ARG A 180 12.96 7.40 5.46
CA ARG A 180 13.12 6.03 5.96
C ARG A 180 12.12 5.06 5.31
N MET A 181 10.88 5.52 5.13
CA MET A 181 9.85 4.77 4.40
C MET A 181 10.26 4.51 2.94
N LEU A 182 10.81 5.52 2.25
CA LEU A 182 11.27 5.39 0.87
C LEU A 182 12.44 4.40 0.76
N GLU A 183 13.39 4.44 1.68
CA GLU A 183 14.49 3.47 1.73
C GLU A 183 13.98 2.03 1.89
N LEU A 184 13.04 1.81 2.82
CA LEU A 184 12.45 0.48 3.05
C LEU A 184 11.66 -0.03 1.85
N LEU A 185 11.06 0.87 1.07
CA LEU A 185 10.31 0.55 -0.16
C LEU A 185 11.20 0.46 -1.41
N ALA A 186 12.48 0.78 -1.31
CA ALA A 186 13.43 0.87 -2.43
C ALA A 186 12.94 1.82 -3.54
N LEU A 187 12.47 3.02 -3.14
CA LEU A 187 11.94 4.08 -4.01
C LEU A 187 12.87 5.28 -4.11
#